data_8721e491aa8efc89f3900a83feefe247
#
_entry.id   8721e491aa8efc89f3900a83feefe247
#
_cell.length_a   1.000
_cell.length_b   1.000
_cell.length_c   1.000
_cell.angle_alpha   90.00
_cell.angle_beta   90.00
_cell.angle_gamma   90.00
#
_symmetry.space_group_name_H-M   'P 1'
#
loop_
_entity.id
_entity.type
_entity.pdbx_description
1 polymer ?
#
loop_
_entity_poly.entity_id
_entity_poly.type
_entity_poly.pdbx_seq_one_letter_code
_entity_poly.pdbx_strand_id
1 'polypeptide(L)'
;KLCSRTLRGMFDGPTTVHVDWDNGPGVVLDLSAVYANSEALPLVMVAATHWLNGALRGRPERRSVQVIDEAWAAVRHGAAYLQGSLKLSRTYGIATVLVCHRPSDLTAQADDGTASSKIAAGLLSDIQTRVLLRQPPEQIPAAVEMFDLSERERDWLSQLVQGRAIWKVGARTAAVQTVLTVNERKLFDTDSA
;
A
#
# COMPACT_ATOMS: atom_id res chain seq x y z
N LYS A 1 -18.39 17.37 14.09
CA LYS A 1 -16.99 17.79 13.79
C LYS A 1 -16.66 17.70 12.30
N LEU A 2 -17.17 16.68 11.56
CA LEU A 2 -16.86 16.47 10.12
C LEU A 2 -17.40 17.60 9.23
N CYS A 3 -18.49 18.23 9.61
CA CYS A 3 -19.15 19.28 8.84
C CYS A 3 -18.85 20.69 9.36
N SER A 4 -17.79 20.84 10.16
CA SER A 4 -17.43 22.11 10.79
C SER A 4 -15.92 22.30 10.89
N ARG A 5 -15.46 23.54 11.04
CA ARG A 5 -14.04 23.92 11.15
C ARG A 5 -13.23 23.51 9.92
N THR A 6 -12.09 22.86 10.13
CA THR A 6 -11.10 22.47 9.12
C THR A 6 -11.62 21.47 8.07
N LEU A 7 -12.65 20.71 8.39
CA LEU A 7 -13.21 19.66 7.51
C LEU A 7 -14.51 20.09 6.83
N ARG A 8 -14.95 21.35 7.03
CA ARG A 8 -16.14 21.88 6.38
C ARG A 8 -15.98 21.87 4.86
N GLY A 9 -17.00 21.42 4.16
CA GLY A 9 -16.99 21.30 2.69
C GLY A 9 -16.45 19.97 2.17
N MET A 10 -15.83 19.12 3.03
CA MET A 10 -15.27 17.86 2.57
C MET A 10 -16.27 16.70 2.65
N PHE A 11 -17.12 16.69 3.67
CA PHE A 11 -18.02 15.56 3.97
C PHE A 11 -19.48 15.96 4.20
N ASP A 12 -19.83 17.20 3.98
CA ASP A 12 -21.14 17.79 4.31
C ASP A 12 -22.02 18.06 3.08
N GLY A 13 -21.68 17.46 1.94
CA GLY A 13 -22.45 17.55 0.70
C GLY A 13 -22.69 16.18 0.05
N PRO A 14 -23.55 16.15 -0.99
CA PRO A 14 -23.72 14.94 -1.78
C PRO A 14 -22.43 14.61 -2.54
N THR A 15 -22.28 13.32 -2.90
CA THR A 15 -21.18 12.88 -3.76
C THR A 15 -21.27 13.57 -5.12
N THR A 16 -20.21 14.28 -5.50
CA THR A 16 -20.14 15.07 -6.73
C THR A 16 -19.43 14.34 -7.88
N VAL A 17 -18.75 13.24 -7.58
CA VAL A 17 -18.00 12.47 -8.57
C VAL A 17 -18.70 11.14 -8.83
N HIS A 18 -19.06 10.91 -10.08
CA HIS A 18 -19.54 9.61 -10.54
C HIS A 18 -18.41 8.86 -11.23
N VAL A 19 -18.15 7.64 -10.76
CA VAL A 19 -17.12 6.78 -11.34
C VAL A 19 -17.78 5.70 -12.17
N ASP A 20 -17.40 5.64 -13.45
CA ASP A 20 -17.79 4.53 -14.31
C ASP A 20 -16.90 3.31 -14.07
N TRP A 21 -17.39 2.43 -13.21
CA TRP A 21 -16.68 1.21 -12.87
C TRP A 21 -16.72 0.13 -13.97
N ASP A 22 -17.60 0.28 -14.95
CA ASP A 22 -17.86 -0.75 -15.95
C ASP A 22 -17.03 -0.57 -17.21
N ASN A 23 -16.78 0.65 -17.61
CA ASN A 23 -16.14 0.96 -18.89
C ASN A 23 -14.73 1.52 -18.77
N GLY A 24 -14.31 1.90 -17.57
CA GLY A 24 -12.96 2.43 -17.32
C GLY A 24 -11.90 1.35 -17.05
N PRO A 25 -10.64 1.61 -17.38
CA PRO A 25 -9.52 0.71 -17.09
C PRO A 25 -9.19 0.64 -15.59
N GLY A 26 -9.63 1.63 -14.82
CA GLY A 26 -9.38 1.74 -13.38
C GLY A 26 -9.72 3.13 -12.85
N VAL A 27 -9.50 3.29 -11.55
CA VAL A 27 -9.74 4.55 -10.83
C VAL A 27 -8.50 4.88 -10.02
N VAL A 28 -8.06 6.12 -10.10
CA VAL A 28 -7.00 6.69 -9.29
C VAL A 28 -7.60 7.71 -8.35
N LEU A 29 -7.37 7.55 -7.05
CA LEU A 29 -7.70 8.53 -6.03
C LEU A 29 -6.42 9.28 -5.65
N ASP A 30 -6.29 10.50 -6.14
CA ASP A 30 -5.18 11.36 -5.78
C ASP A 30 -5.48 12.05 -4.44
N LEU A 31 -4.67 11.77 -3.42
CA LEU A 31 -4.78 12.33 -2.08
C LEU A 31 -3.76 13.44 -1.81
N SER A 32 -3.00 13.87 -2.79
CA SER A 32 -1.93 14.87 -2.64
C SER A 32 -2.43 16.18 -2.02
N ALA A 33 -3.65 16.61 -2.39
CA ALA A 33 -4.26 17.85 -1.87
C ALA A 33 -4.56 17.80 -0.36
N VAL A 34 -4.74 16.61 0.22
CA VAL A 34 -5.06 16.43 1.65
C VAL A 34 -3.89 15.83 2.44
N TYR A 35 -2.80 15.48 1.77
CA TYR A 35 -1.67 14.77 2.36
C TYR A 35 -1.04 15.51 3.53
N ALA A 36 -0.92 16.83 3.44
CA ALA A 36 -0.36 17.67 4.51
C ALA A 36 -1.34 17.92 5.67
N ASN A 37 -2.62 17.57 5.52
CA ASN A 37 -3.64 17.78 6.55
C ASN A 37 -3.80 16.52 7.41
N SER A 38 -3.16 16.51 8.58
CA SER A 38 -3.16 15.37 9.51
C SER A 38 -4.54 14.99 10.07
N GLU A 39 -5.53 15.90 10.04
CA GLU A 39 -6.92 15.61 10.44
C GLU A 39 -7.74 15.04 9.27
N ALA A 40 -7.52 15.56 8.06
CA ALA A 40 -8.30 15.17 6.89
C ALA A 40 -7.84 13.85 6.28
N LEU A 41 -6.52 13.66 6.14
CA LEU A 41 -5.94 12.49 5.47
C LEU A 41 -6.47 11.15 6.00
N PRO A 42 -6.49 10.88 7.31
CA PRO A 42 -7.02 9.61 7.84
C PRO A 42 -8.47 9.37 7.48
N LEU A 43 -9.28 10.41 7.56
CA LEU A 43 -10.72 10.32 7.30
C LEU A 43 -10.98 10.07 5.80
N VAL A 44 -10.27 10.76 4.93
CA VAL A 44 -10.37 10.56 3.47
C VAL A 44 -9.90 9.16 3.10
N MET A 45 -8.78 8.67 3.67
CA MET A 45 -8.29 7.32 3.41
C MET A 45 -9.29 6.24 3.84
N VAL A 46 -9.87 6.36 5.03
CA VAL A 46 -10.89 5.41 5.51
C VAL A 46 -12.13 5.47 4.63
N ALA A 47 -12.63 6.66 4.30
CA ALA A 47 -13.81 6.84 3.45
C ALA A 47 -13.55 6.30 2.03
N ALA A 48 -12.41 6.62 1.44
CA ALA A 48 -12.01 6.14 0.11
C ALA A 48 -11.88 4.62 0.08
N THR A 49 -11.22 4.04 1.07
CA THR A 49 -11.04 2.58 1.14
C THR A 49 -12.39 1.87 1.33
N HIS A 50 -13.27 2.43 2.17
CA HIS A 50 -14.61 1.89 2.37
C HIS A 50 -15.45 1.96 1.08
N TRP A 51 -15.42 3.09 0.39
CA TRP A 51 -16.12 3.30 -0.86
C TRP A 51 -15.61 2.35 -1.97
N LEU A 52 -14.28 2.24 -2.14
CA LEU A 52 -13.66 1.29 -3.07
C LEU A 52 -14.09 -0.16 -2.78
N ASN A 53 -13.98 -0.57 -1.53
CA ASN A 53 -14.38 -1.92 -1.14
C ASN A 53 -15.87 -2.17 -1.38
N GLY A 54 -16.72 -1.18 -1.14
CA GLY A 54 -18.16 -1.26 -1.45
C GLY A 54 -18.42 -1.47 -2.94
N ALA A 55 -17.73 -0.70 -3.79
CA ALA A 55 -17.83 -0.82 -5.24
C ALA A 55 -17.31 -2.15 -5.78
N LEU A 56 -16.19 -2.66 -5.23
CA LEU A 56 -15.59 -3.92 -5.66
C LEU A 56 -16.37 -5.14 -5.19
N ARG A 57 -16.95 -5.11 -3.98
CA ARG A 57 -17.78 -6.20 -3.43
C ARG A 57 -19.02 -6.47 -4.26
N GLY A 58 -19.59 -5.47 -4.89
CA GLY A 58 -20.75 -5.61 -5.76
C GLY A 58 -20.47 -6.38 -7.07
N ARG A 59 -19.22 -6.80 -7.31
CA ARG A 59 -18.75 -7.35 -8.59
C ARG A 59 -17.84 -8.57 -8.41
N PRO A 60 -18.32 -9.65 -7.79
CA PRO A 60 -17.48 -10.80 -7.45
C PRO A 60 -16.92 -11.52 -8.68
N GLU A 61 -17.50 -11.32 -9.86
CA GLU A 61 -17.07 -11.90 -11.13
C GLU A 61 -15.84 -11.23 -11.73
N ARG A 62 -15.53 -10.00 -11.30
CA ARG A 62 -14.36 -9.25 -11.75
C ARG A 62 -13.22 -9.38 -10.75
N ARG A 63 -12.08 -9.86 -11.23
CA ARG A 63 -10.84 -9.78 -10.47
C ARG A 63 -10.33 -8.34 -10.51
N SER A 64 -10.03 -7.80 -9.35
CA SER A 64 -9.58 -6.41 -9.20
C SER A 64 -8.25 -6.35 -8.49
N VAL A 65 -7.45 -5.34 -8.80
CA VAL A 65 -6.22 -5.02 -8.08
C VAL A 65 -6.41 -3.67 -7.42
N GLN A 66 -6.21 -3.62 -6.11
CA GLN A 66 -6.16 -2.39 -5.34
C GLN A 66 -4.70 -2.10 -4.98
N VAL A 67 -4.20 -0.95 -5.39
CA VAL A 67 -2.87 -0.49 -5.03
C VAL A 67 -3.02 0.65 -4.03
N ILE A 68 -2.35 0.55 -2.89
CA ILE A 68 -2.31 1.58 -1.86
C ILE A 68 -0.86 2.03 -1.76
N ASP A 69 -0.60 3.20 -2.34
CA ASP A 69 0.69 3.86 -2.20
C ASP A 69 0.77 4.58 -0.85
N GLU A 70 1.96 4.80 -0.34
CA GLU A 70 2.20 5.31 1.01
C GLU A 70 1.40 4.53 2.08
N ALA A 71 1.41 3.20 1.95
CA ALA A 71 0.58 2.32 2.78
C ALA A 71 0.82 2.47 4.30
N TRP A 72 1.97 3.00 4.71
CA TRP A 72 2.26 3.33 6.11
C TRP A 72 1.22 4.30 6.69
N ALA A 73 0.72 5.25 5.89
CA ALA A 73 -0.31 6.19 6.33
C ALA A 73 -1.65 5.47 6.55
N ALA A 74 -2.00 4.51 5.69
CA ALA A 74 -3.18 3.67 5.86
C ALA A 74 -3.06 2.77 7.10
N VAL A 75 -1.89 2.21 7.34
CA VAL A 75 -1.61 1.40 8.55
C VAL A 75 -1.72 2.24 9.81
N ARG A 76 -1.12 3.44 9.82
CA ARG A 76 -1.16 4.34 10.98
C ARG A 76 -2.58 4.68 11.43
N HIS A 77 -3.46 5.00 10.49
CA HIS A 77 -4.77 5.57 10.79
C HIS A 77 -5.93 4.61 10.65
N GLY A 78 -5.73 3.48 9.96
CA GLY A 78 -6.80 2.55 9.63
C GLY A 78 -6.39 1.07 9.66
N ALA A 79 -5.37 0.70 10.44
CA ALA A 79 -4.81 -0.66 10.46
C ALA A 79 -5.86 -1.76 10.64
N ALA A 80 -6.79 -1.60 11.59
CA ALA A 80 -7.85 -2.57 11.84
C ALA A 80 -8.78 -2.73 10.63
N TYR A 81 -9.11 -1.62 9.97
CA TYR A 81 -9.95 -1.62 8.79
C TYR A 81 -9.23 -2.27 7.59
N LEU A 82 -7.96 -1.91 7.40
CA LEU A 82 -7.12 -2.48 6.34
C LEU A 82 -6.96 -4.00 6.53
N GLN A 83 -6.71 -4.46 7.76
CA GLN A 83 -6.65 -5.89 8.09
C GLN A 83 -7.95 -6.62 7.76
N GLY A 84 -9.09 -6.06 8.15
CA GLY A 84 -10.40 -6.61 7.79
C GLY A 84 -10.61 -6.69 6.28
N SER A 85 -10.19 -5.67 5.54
CA SER A 85 -10.26 -5.63 4.08
C SER A 85 -9.37 -6.71 3.43
N LEU A 86 -8.13 -6.86 3.89
CA LEU A 86 -7.20 -7.89 3.38
C LEU A 86 -7.72 -9.31 3.62
N LYS A 87 -8.29 -9.59 4.79
CA LYS A 87 -8.88 -10.91 5.10
C LYS A 87 -10.04 -11.27 4.17
N LEU A 88 -10.82 -10.27 3.75
CA LEU A 88 -11.96 -10.47 2.87
C LEU A 88 -11.61 -10.36 1.38
N SER A 89 -10.42 -9.86 1.04
CA SER A 89 -9.99 -9.60 -0.33
C SER A 89 -10.08 -10.84 -1.23
N ARG A 90 -9.68 -12.00 -0.70
CA ARG A 90 -9.76 -13.27 -1.43
C ARG A 90 -11.21 -13.64 -1.79
N THR A 91 -12.15 -13.46 -0.86
CA THR A 91 -13.57 -13.73 -1.07
C THR A 91 -14.17 -12.84 -2.16
N TYR A 92 -13.68 -11.61 -2.28
CA TYR A 92 -14.15 -10.65 -3.27
C TYR A 92 -13.31 -10.60 -4.55
N GLY A 93 -12.33 -11.50 -4.71
CA GLY A 93 -11.46 -11.51 -5.88
C GLY A 93 -10.57 -10.28 -6.01
N ILE A 94 -10.23 -9.63 -4.89
CA ILE A 94 -9.41 -8.42 -4.84
C ILE A 94 -7.97 -8.80 -4.45
N ALA A 95 -7.00 -8.47 -5.29
CA ALA A 95 -5.60 -8.49 -4.93
C ALA A 95 -5.20 -7.12 -4.39
N THR A 96 -4.62 -7.05 -3.19
CA THR A 96 -4.16 -5.79 -2.61
C THR A 96 -2.65 -5.71 -2.63
N VAL A 97 -2.13 -4.61 -3.16
CA VAL A 97 -0.70 -4.27 -3.20
C VAL A 97 -0.50 -3.07 -2.28
N LEU A 98 0.38 -3.23 -1.29
CA LEU A 98 0.79 -2.18 -0.39
C LEU A 98 2.19 -1.71 -0.79
N VAL A 99 2.36 -0.43 -1.06
CA VAL A 99 3.65 0.18 -1.43
C VAL A 99 4.14 1.03 -0.27
N CYS A 100 5.38 0.79 0.15
CA CYS A 100 6.04 1.52 1.22
C CYS A 100 7.46 1.88 0.80
N HIS A 101 7.92 3.08 1.08
CA HIS A 101 9.26 3.51 0.72
C HIS A 101 10.32 2.98 1.68
N ARG A 102 10.05 2.98 2.97
CA ARG A 102 11.00 2.56 4.00
C ARG A 102 10.38 1.53 4.94
N PRO A 103 11.08 0.45 5.25
CA PRO A 103 10.65 -0.48 6.29
C PRO A 103 10.37 0.19 7.63
N SER A 104 11.23 1.14 8.03
CA SER A 104 11.08 1.88 9.28
C SER A 104 9.77 2.68 9.38
N ASP A 105 9.17 3.10 8.25
CA ASP A 105 7.93 3.86 8.27
C ASP A 105 6.75 3.03 8.79
N LEU A 106 6.80 1.72 8.62
CA LEU A 106 5.79 0.80 9.14
C LEU A 106 5.94 0.55 10.65
N THR A 107 7.16 0.61 11.18
CA THR A 107 7.45 0.37 12.60
C THR A 107 7.46 1.64 13.44
N ALA A 108 7.99 2.74 12.92
CA ALA A 108 8.11 4.02 13.63
C ALA A 108 6.77 4.67 14.01
N GLN A 109 5.68 4.22 13.39
CA GLN A 109 4.34 4.75 13.60
C GLN A 109 3.55 4.01 14.68
N ALA A 110 4.10 2.93 15.18
CA ALA A 110 3.47 2.12 16.20
C ALA A 110 4.30 2.22 17.48
N ASP A 111 3.80 2.96 18.47
CA ASP A 111 4.37 2.90 19.83
C ASP A 111 4.40 1.43 20.27
N ASP A 112 5.54 0.94 20.70
CA ASP A 112 5.74 -0.45 21.13
C ASP A 112 4.68 -0.86 22.15
N GLY A 113 3.99 -1.97 21.84
CA GLY A 113 2.96 -2.53 22.71
C GLY A 113 1.54 -2.00 22.51
N THR A 114 1.32 -1.03 21.64
CA THR A 114 -0.05 -0.55 21.33
C THR A 114 -0.84 -1.56 20.50
N ALA A 115 -2.17 -1.47 20.54
CA ALA A 115 -3.05 -2.28 19.70
C ALA A 115 -2.73 -2.08 18.20
N SER A 116 -2.38 -0.86 17.81
CA SER A 116 -2.01 -0.52 16.42
C SER A 116 -0.73 -1.22 15.97
N SER A 117 0.29 -1.33 16.84
CA SER A 117 1.53 -2.03 16.51
C SER A 117 1.31 -3.53 16.30
N LYS A 118 0.47 -4.15 17.14
CA LYS A 118 0.11 -5.57 16.99
C LYS A 118 -0.67 -5.83 15.71
N ILE A 119 -1.56 -4.92 15.33
CA ILE A 119 -2.32 -5.02 14.09
C ILE A 119 -1.40 -4.83 12.88
N ALA A 120 -0.46 -3.87 12.92
CA ALA A 120 0.53 -3.67 11.87
C ALA A 120 1.42 -4.92 11.66
N ALA A 121 1.90 -5.52 12.74
CA ALA A 121 2.63 -6.78 12.69
C ALA A 121 1.78 -7.92 12.10
N GLY A 122 0.50 -7.99 12.49
CA GLY A 122 -0.46 -8.93 11.91
C GLY A 122 -0.67 -8.73 10.42
N LEU A 123 -0.77 -7.49 9.94
CA LEU A 123 -0.87 -7.17 8.52
C LEU A 123 0.33 -7.69 7.73
N LEU A 124 1.53 -7.47 8.25
CA LEU A 124 2.76 -7.94 7.60
C LEU A 124 2.84 -9.47 7.54
N SER A 125 2.31 -10.16 8.55
CA SER A 125 2.26 -11.64 8.56
C SER A 125 1.25 -12.20 7.56
N ASP A 126 0.18 -11.48 7.28
CA ASP A 126 -0.86 -11.89 6.32
C ASP A 126 -0.40 -11.72 4.85
N ILE A 127 0.67 -10.95 4.61
CA ILE A 127 1.22 -10.71 3.27
C ILE A 127 2.11 -11.89 2.84
N GLN A 128 1.67 -12.64 1.85
CA GLN A 128 2.38 -13.81 1.34
C GLN A 128 3.45 -13.49 0.30
N THR A 129 3.31 -12.39 -0.43
CA THR A 129 4.26 -11.96 -1.45
C THR A 129 4.88 -10.62 -1.04
N ARG A 130 6.20 -10.60 -0.96
CA ARG A 130 6.97 -9.39 -0.62
C ARG A 130 7.96 -9.14 -1.73
N VAL A 131 8.02 -7.90 -2.20
CA VAL A 131 8.95 -7.44 -3.22
C VAL A 131 9.83 -6.37 -2.59
N LEU A 132 11.09 -6.71 -2.36
CA LEU A 132 12.04 -5.82 -1.70
C LEU A 132 12.94 -5.21 -2.76
N LEU A 133 12.85 -3.91 -2.91
CA LEU A 133 13.72 -3.10 -3.77
C LEU A 133 14.97 -2.67 -2.98
N ARG A 134 15.93 -2.07 -3.66
CA ARG A 134 17.15 -1.54 -3.04
C ARG A 134 16.79 -0.66 -1.83
N GLN A 135 17.48 -0.91 -0.75
CA GLN A 135 17.37 -0.11 0.47
C GLN A 135 18.70 0.60 0.76
N PRO A 136 18.67 1.83 1.27
CA PRO A 136 19.87 2.48 1.77
C PRO A 136 20.40 1.75 3.00
N PRO A 137 21.72 1.82 3.28
CA PRO A 137 22.38 1.02 4.32
C PRO A 137 21.73 1.14 5.70
N GLU A 138 21.24 2.32 6.05
CA GLU A 138 20.56 2.59 7.32
C GLU A 138 19.21 1.89 7.48
N GLN A 139 18.57 1.49 6.37
CA GLN A 139 17.28 0.77 6.39
C GLN A 139 17.44 -0.75 6.37
N ILE A 140 18.63 -1.26 6.08
CA ILE A 140 18.88 -2.71 5.97
C ILE A 140 18.60 -3.44 7.29
N PRO A 141 19.04 -2.96 8.48
CA PRO A 141 18.73 -3.64 9.72
C PRO A 141 17.22 -3.80 9.97
N ALA A 142 16.44 -2.73 9.76
CA ALA A 142 14.98 -2.76 9.88
C ALA A 142 14.33 -3.73 8.87
N ALA A 143 14.83 -3.77 7.63
CA ALA A 143 14.35 -4.70 6.62
C ALA A 143 14.66 -6.17 6.99
N VAL A 144 15.85 -6.44 7.53
CA VAL A 144 16.25 -7.78 7.99
C VAL A 144 15.32 -8.27 9.07
N GLU A 145 15.08 -7.46 10.09
CA GLU A 145 14.20 -7.80 11.20
C GLU A 145 12.75 -7.97 10.74
N MET A 146 12.22 -7.00 9.99
CA MET A 146 10.82 -6.98 9.58
C MET A 146 10.44 -8.12 8.63
N PHE A 147 11.34 -8.48 7.71
CA PHE A 147 11.06 -9.46 6.66
C PHE A 147 11.76 -10.80 6.87
N ASP A 148 12.40 -10.98 8.02
CA ASP A 148 13.16 -12.20 8.39
C ASP A 148 14.11 -12.59 7.24
N LEU A 149 15.06 -11.69 6.95
CA LEU A 149 16.00 -11.89 5.86
C LEU A 149 17.22 -12.67 6.34
N SER A 150 17.60 -13.70 5.59
CA SER A 150 18.87 -14.40 5.77
C SER A 150 20.05 -13.47 5.46
N GLU A 151 21.26 -13.85 5.89
CA GLU A 151 22.49 -13.10 5.57
C GLU A 151 22.67 -12.90 4.06
N ARG A 152 22.37 -13.93 3.28
CA ARG A 152 22.45 -13.86 1.82
C ARG A 152 21.46 -12.88 1.21
N GLU A 153 20.23 -12.84 1.71
CA GLU A 153 19.20 -11.88 1.26
C GLU A 153 19.55 -10.46 1.66
N ARG A 154 20.10 -10.28 2.86
CA ARG A 154 20.65 -9.00 3.32
C ARG A 154 21.73 -8.48 2.38
N ASP A 155 22.69 -9.35 2.01
CA ASP A 155 23.79 -8.98 1.13
C ASP A 155 23.27 -8.62 -0.29
N TRP A 156 22.30 -9.38 -0.79
CA TRP A 156 21.63 -9.04 -2.06
C TRP A 156 20.94 -7.68 -1.98
N LEU A 157 20.18 -7.42 -0.90
CA LEU A 157 19.40 -6.20 -0.74
C LEU A 157 20.29 -4.95 -0.84
N SER A 158 21.49 -4.98 -0.30
CA SER A 158 22.46 -3.89 -0.36
C SER A 158 23.02 -3.64 -1.77
N GLN A 159 23.05 -4.67 -2.62
CA GLN A 159 23.65 -4.65 -3.95
C GLN A 159 22.64 -4.54 -5.10
N LEU A 160 21.34 -4.46 -4.79
CA LEU A 160 20.31 -4.32 -5.81
C LEU A 160 20.53 -3.04 -6.63
N VAL A 161 20.35 -3.16 -7.92
CA VAL A 161 20.34 -2.04 -8.87
C VAL A 161 18.92 -1.80 -9.37
N GLN A 162 18.70 -0.70 -10.06
CA GLN A 162 17.40 -0.37 -10.64
C GLN A 162 16.86 -1.53 -11.50
N GLY A 163 15.59 -1.83 -11.31
CA GLY A 163 14.89 -2.95 -11.97
C GLY A 163 15.15 -4.33 -11.36
N ARG A 164 15.98 -4.43 -10.30
CA ARG A 164 16.16 -5.68 -9.56
C ARG A 164 15.46 -5.63 -8.22
N ALA A 165 14.91 -6.78 -7.81
CA ALA A 165 14.21 -6.95 -6.56
C ALA A 165 14.44 -8.34 -5.97
N ILE A 166 14.30 -8.46 -4.66
CA ILE A 166 14.14 -9.75 -3.98
C ILE A 166 12.64 -10.04 -3.88
N TRP A 167 12.22 -11.13 -4.46
CA TRP A 167 10.85 -11.61 -4.35
C TRP A 167 10.79 -12.74 -3.35
N LYS A 168 10.00 -12.55 -2.29
CA LYS A 168 9.67 -13.60 -1.30
C LYS A 168 8.20 -13.98 -1.51
N VAL A 169 7.96 -15.23 -1.88
CA VAL A 169 6.61 -15.79 -2.10
C VAL A 169 6.44 -17.00 -1.22
N GLY A 170 5.74 -16.85 -0.12
CA GLY A 170 5.71 -17.86 0.93
C GLY A 170 7.12 -18.18 1.43
N ALA A 171 7.53 -19.44 1.33
CA ALA A 171 8.86 -19.91 1.73
C ALA A 171 9.93 -19.80 0.63
N ARG A 172 9.58 -19.29 -0.55
CA ARG A 172 10.51 -19.20 -1.69
C ARG A 172 11.03 -17.79 -1.85
N THR A 173 12.33 -17.67 -2.10
CA THR A 173 13.00 -16.39 -2.38
C THR A 173 13.77 -16.47 -3.68
N ALA A 174 13.69 -15.41 -4.48
CA ALA A 174 14.44 -15.25 -5.72
C ALA A 174 14.87 -13.80 -5.92
N ALA A 175 16.06 -13.59 -6.49
CA ALA A 175 16.46 -12.32 -7.05
C ALA A 175 15.88 -12.22 -8.48
N VAL A 176 15.08 -11.20 -8.74
CA VAL A 176 14.36 -11.02 -10.01
C VAL A 176 14.81 -9.75 -10.69
N GLN A 177 15.08 -9.82 -11.98
CA GLN A 177 15.32 -8.67 -12.85
C GLN A 177 14.04 -8.39 -13.65
N THR A 178 13.48 -7.21 -13.49
CA THR A 178 12.39 -6.73 -14.35
C THR A 178 12.97 -6.28 -15.70
N VAL A 179 12.42 -6.80 -16.78
CA VAL A 179 12.81 -6.41 -18.15
C VAL A 179 11.60 -5.72 -18.77
N LEU A 180 11.76 -4.44 -19.07
CA LEU A 180 10.73 -3.64 -19.72
C LEU A 180 10.93 -3.66 -21.23
N THR A 181 9.86 -3.77 -21.98
CA THR A 181 9.84 -3.53 -23.42
C THR A 181 10.06 -2.04 -23.71
N VAL A 182 10.34 -1.71 -24.97
CA VAL A 182 10.51 -0.30 -25.41
C VAL A 182 9.26 0.53 -25.12
N ASN A 183 8.08 -0.06 -25.30
CA ASN A 183 6.80 0.65 -25.05
C ASN A 183 6.54 0.84 -23.54
N GLU A 184 6.82 -0.17 -22.73
CA GLU A 184 6.70 -0.06 -21.27
C GLU A 184 7.65 0.98 -20.69
N ARG A 185 8.89 1.06 -21.20
CA ARG A 185 9.82 2.12 -20.79
C ARG A 185 9.27 3.51 -21.04
N LYS A 186 8.63 3.76 -22.18
CA LYS A 186 8.01 5.05 -22.49
C LYS A 186 6.86 5.43 -21.54
N LEU A 187 6.18 4.42 -20.96
CA LEU A 187 5.07 4.63 -20.04
C LEU A 187 5.53 4.78 -18.60
N PHE A 188 6.59 4.08 -18.19
CA PHE A 188 7.00 3.97 -16.79
C PHE A 188 8.31 4.70 -16.48
N ASP A 189 8.99 5.25 -17.48
CA ASP A 189 10.20 6.06 -17.27
C ASP A 189 9.80 7.49 -16.90
N THR A 190 9.84 7.77 -15.59
CA THR A 190 9.55 9.09 -15.03
C THR A 190 10.82 9.93 -14.84
N ASP A 191 12.01 9.37 -15.11
CA ASP A 191 13.29 10.07 -14.91
C ASP A 191 13.58 11.06 -16.04
N SER A 192 12.80 11.04 -17.12
CA SER A 192 12.94 11.89 -18.29
C SER A 192 11.93 13.04 -18.39
N ALA A 193 11.16 13.31 -17.31
CA ALA A 193 10.15 14.37 -17.25
C ALA A 193 10.67 15.62 -16.53
#